data_b175a5eedd3b551225edbfd0ee34092a
#
_entry.id   b175a5eedd3b551225edbfd0ee34092a
#
_cell.length_a   1.000
_cell.length_b   1.000
_cell.length_c   1.000
_cell.angle_alpha   90.00
_cell.angle_beta   90.00
_cell.angle_gamma   90.00
#
_symmetry.space_group_name_H-M   'P 1'
#
loop_
_entity.id
_entity.type
_entity.pdbx_description
1 polymer ?
#
loop_
_entity_poly.entity_id
_entity_poly.type
_entity_poly.pdbx_seq_one_letter_code
_entity_poly.pdbx_strand_id
1 'polypeptide(L)'
;MDWTEIEVVVKNQFEDNIVGILYLFDIDGINIKDSRDYEEFAKDKPYWVALDEDDFEKSEYITVKTYLKNDDELEDNLKVLQDRISEFEKEYNEKVILKIDSKVKTKDWANEWKKYYKPTKVGKNFIIKPTWEEYNLSENEVMIELDPGMAFGTGTHETTALCLEALEKIDLKDKTVFDIGSGSGILSVGALKLGAKQVEAVDIDILGVEATLDNAKLNKVEDRIIVHHGDLCEKLTSKADVIVANILAHILVKLLDDISKFIKTDGIFIGSGIIEEKYLDVENALLKNNFEILEVNRNKDWVCVIARRKNA
;
A
#
# COMPACT_ATOMS: atom_id res chain seq x y z
N MET A 1 -12.88 -5.50 -20.83
CA MET A 1 -14.12 -5.98 -20.20
C MET A 1 -14.94 -4.76 -19.87
N ASP A 2 -16.23 -4.79 -20.08
CA ASP A 2 -17.11 -3.70 -19.68
C ASP A 2 -17.77 -4.07 -18.35
N TRP A 3 -18.09 -3.06 -17.55
CA TRP A 3 -18.67 -3.24 -16.22
C TRP A 3 -19.95 -2.45 -16.09
N THR A 4 -20.86 -2.93 -15.28
CA THR A 4 -22.07 -2.24 -14.88
C THR A 4 -21.93 -1.76 -13.43
N GLU A 5 -21.96 -0.44 -13.23
CA GLU A 5 -21.97 0.16 -11.90
C GLU A 5 -23.33 -0.03 -11.24
N ILE A 6 -23.29 -0.47 -9.99
CA ILE A 6 -24.43 -0.58 -9.10
C ILE A 6 -24.23 0.43 -7.98
N GLU A 7 -25.13 1.39 -7.86
CA GLU A 7 -25.17 2.35 -6.76
C GLU A 7 -26.43 2.14 -5.94
N VAL A 8 -26.27 1.91 -4.64
CA VAL A 8 -27.36 1.72 -3.70
C VAL A 8 -27.29 2.81 -2.64
N VAL A 9 -28.36 3.62 -2.52
CA VAL A 9 -28.46 4.64 -1.45
C VAL A 9 -29.49 4.19 -0.44
N VAL A 10 -29.11 4.11 0.82
CA VAL A 10 -29.95 3.63 1.93
C VAL A 10 -29.55 4.34 3.22
N LYS A 11 -30.40 4.32 4.26
CA LYS A 11 -30.02 4.81 5.58
C LYS A 11 -28.84 4.02 6.16
N ASN A 12 -27.95 4.71 6.80
CA ASN A 12 -26.69 4.18 7.33
C ASN A 12 -26.85 2.95 8.27
N GLN A 13 -27.95 2.87 9.03
CA GLN A 13 -28.23 1.72 9.90
C GLN A 13 -28.43 0.39 9.14
N PHE A 14 -28.61 0.42 7.83
CA PHE A 14 -28.83 -0.74 6.97
C PHE A 14 -27.64 -1.08 6.10
N GLU A 15 -26.47 -0.52 6.40
CA GLU A 15 -25.22 -0.76 5.68
C GLU A 15 -24.94 -2.26 5.52
N ASP A 16 -24.87 -2.98 6.64
CA ASP A 16 -24.56 -4.42 6.65
C ASP A 16 -25.56 -5.25 5.82
N ASN A 17 -26.83 -4.86 5.81
CA ASN A 17 -27.86 -5.54 5.04
C ASN A 17 -27.61 -5.39 3.54
N ILE A 18 -27.32 -4.18 3.07
CA ILE A 18 -27.06 -3.90 1.65
C ILE A 18 -25.74 -4.54 1.22
N VAL A 19 -24.71 -4.42 2.03
CA VAL A 19 -23.42 -5.06 1.80
C VAL A 19 -23.58 -6.59 1.69
N GLY A 20 -24.37 -7.19 2.59
CA GLY A 20 -24.71 -8.61 2.54
C GLY A 20 -25.44 -9.03 1.26
N ILE A 21 -26.36 -8.20 0.75
CA ILE A 21 -27.06 -8.45 -0.53
C ILE A 21 -26.07 -8.39 -1.69
N LEU A 22 -25.17 -7.40 -1.72
CA LEU A 22 -24.20 -7.23 -2.80
C LEU A 22 -23.16 -8.35 -2.84
N TYR A 23 -22.75 -8.89 -1.69
CA TYR A 23 -21.83 -10.05 -1.61
C TYR A 23 -22.44 -11.37 -2.09
N LEU A 24 -23.72 -11.43 -2.44
CA LEU A 24 -24.31 -12.62 -3.10
C LEU A 24 -23.84 -12.76 -4.55
N PHE A 25 -23.22 -11.72 -5.11
CA PHE A 25 -22.75 -11.67 -6.49
C PHE A 25 -21.22 -11.74 -6.54
N ASP A 26 -20.65 -12.17 -7.67
CA ASP A 26 -19.20 -12.18 -7.91
C ASP A 26 -18.72 -10.73 -8.16
N ILE A 27 -18.38 -10.05 -7.08
CA ILE A 27 -17.93 -8.65 -7.08
C ILE A 27 -16.49 -8.54 -6.57
N ASP A 28 -15.70 -7.66 -7.19
CA ASP A 28 -14.29 -7.45 -6.81
C ASP A 28 -14.12 -6.54 -5.57
N GLY A 29 -15.19 -5.85 -5.15
CA GLY A 29 -15.16 -5.00 -3.97
C GLY A 29 -16.37 -4.06 -3.87
N ILE A 30 -16.48 -3.42 -2.72
CA ILE A 30 -17.53 -2.46 -2.41
C ILE A 30 -16.87 -1.15 -1.96
N ASN A 31 -17.37 -0.03 -2.49
CA ASN A 31 -17.03 1.29 -2.02
C ASN A 31 -18.23 1.88 -1.27
N ILE A 32 -18.02 2.29 -0.01
CA ILE A 32 -19.04 2.90 0.81
C ILE A 32 -18.66 4.37 1.01
N LYS A 33 -19.61 5.27 0.69
CA LYS A 33 -19.50 6.70 0.96
C LYS A 33 -20.46 7.03 2.09
N ASP A 34 -19.90 7.29 3.28
CA ASP A 34 -20.63 7.67 4.49
C ASP A 34 -20.16 9.04 4.98
N SER A 35 -21.08 9.94 5.25
CA SER A 35 -20.75 11.27 5.79
C SER A 35 -20.17 11.21 7.21
N ARG A 36 -20.38 10.12 7.95
CA ARG A 36 -19.81 9.91 9.29
C ARG A 36 -18.30 9.70 9.24
N ASP A 37 -17.79 9.05 8.19
CA ASP A 37 -16.35 8.81 7.98
C ASP A 37 -15.59 10.12 7.85
N TYR A 38 -16.25 11.18 7.35
CA TYR A 38 -15.65 12.51 7.26
C TYR A 38 -15.32 13.12 8.64
N GLU A 39 -16.19 12.95 9.65
CA GLU A 39 -15.92 13.47 10.99
C GLU A 39 -14.74 12.76 11.67
N GLU A 40 -14.54 11.48 11.38
CA GLU A 40 -13.44 10.68 11.87
C GLU A 40 -12.15 11.01 11.09
N PHE A 41 -12.25 11.09 9.77
CA PHE A 41 -11.14 11.46 8.88
C PHE A 41 -10.71 12.92 9.06
N ALA A 42 -11.62 13.84 9.32
CA ALA A 42 -11.31 15.26 9.55
C ALA A 42 -10.57 15.52 10.86
N LYS A 43 -10.70 14.63 11.86
CA LYS A 43 -9.96 14.71 13.13
C LYS A 43 -8.50 14.31 12.96
N ASP A 44 -8.21 13.39 12.06
CA ASP A 44 -6.88 12.79 11.83
C ASP A 44 -6.29 13.12 10.45
N LYS A 45 -6.89 14.10 9.75
CA LYS A 45 -6.52 14.39 8.36
C LYS A 45 -5.06 14.82 8.24
N PRO A 46 -4.28 14.17 7.36
CA PRO A 46 -2.96 14.65 6.99
C PRO A 46 -3.05 16.04 6.35
N TYR A 47 -2.10 16.95 6.66
CA TYR A 47 -2.09 18.35 6.19
C TYR A 47 -2.11 18.53 4.66
N TRP A 48 -1.85 17.48 3.90
CA TRP A 48 -1.87 17.47 2.42
C TRP A 48 -3.20 17.02 1.79
N VAL A 49 -4.17 16.61 2.59
CA VAL A 49 -5.50 16.25 2.06
C VAL A 49 -6.38 17.48 2.06
N ALA A 50 -6.58 18.07 0.88
CA ALA A 50 -7.63 19.06 0.67
C ALA A 50 -8.96 18.29 0.58
N LEU A 51 -9.76 18.37 1.63
CA LEU A 51 -11.15 17.94 1.58
C LEU A 51 -11.98 19.16 1.21
N ASP A 52 -12.75 19.04 0.13
CA ASP A 52 -13.77 20.03 -0.17
C ASP A 52 -14.93 19.82 0.81
N GLU A 53 -15.19 20.80 1.68
CA GLU A 53 -16.28 20.72 2.67
C GLU A 53 -17.66 20.59 1.99
N ASP A 54 -17.77 21.02 0.73
CA ASP A 54 -19.00 20.93 -0.08
C ASP A 54 -19.31 19.50 -0.58
N ASP A 55 -18.38 18.57 -0.50
CA ASP A 55 -18.56 17.19 -0.92
C ASP A 55 -19.28 16.30 0.11
N PHE A 56 -19.49 16.79 1.34
CA PHE A 56 -20.02 16.01 2.46
C PHE A 56 -21.14 16.74 3.21
N GLU A 57 -22.32 16.80 2.59
CA GLU A 57 -23.53 17.14 3.37
C GLU A 57 -23.79 16.05 4.42
N LYS A 58 -24.04 16.44 5.69
CA LYS A 58 -24.46 15.51 6.74
C LYS A 58 -25.73 14.80 6.30
N SER A 59 -25.63 13.50 6.06
CA SER A 59 -26.72 12.66 5.58
C SER A 59 -26.91 11.46 6.51
N GLU A 60 -28.17 11.12 6.77
CA GLU A 60 -28.52 9.83 7.38
C GLU A 60 -28.41 8.67 6.38
N TYR A 61 -28.06 8.97 5.12
CA TYR A 61 -27.96 8.01 4.03
C TYR A 61 -26.50 7.78 3.66
N ILE A 62 -26.20 6.53 3.35
CA ILE A 62 -24.95 6.10 2.75
C ILE A 62 -25.15 5.76 1.28
N THR A 63 -24.07 5.83 0.53
CA THR A 63 -24.03 5.36 -0.85
C THR A 63 -23.06 4.18 -0.93
N VAL A 64 -23.58 3.02 -1.31
CA VAL A 64 -22.81 1.78 -1.51
C VAL A 64 -22.67 1.54 -3.01
N LYS A 65 -21.43 1.44 -3.50
CA LYS A 65 -21.13 1.19 -4.91
C LYS A 65 -20.37 -0.10 -5.09
N THR A 66 -20.74 -0.83 -6.15
CA THR A 66 -19.99 -2.00 -6.62
C THR A 66 -20.12 -2.13 -8.13
N TYR A 67 -19.43 -3.11 -8.72
CA TYR A 67 -19.40 -3.32 -10.16
C TYR A 67 -19.63 -4.80 -10.47
N LEU A 68 -20.52 -5.05 -11.43
CA LEU A 68 -20.78 -6.37 -12.00
C LEU A 68 -20.15 -6.49 -13.39
N LYS A 69 -19.58 -7.65 -13.70
CA LYS A 69 -19.02 -7.94 -15.03
C LYS A 69 -20.14 -7.97 -16.07
N ASN A 70 -19.88 -7.39 -17.24
CA ASN A 70 -20.81 -7.49 -18.39
C ASN A 70 -20.54 -8.82 -19.10
N ASP A 71 -21.08 -9.88 -18.55
CA ASP A 71 -21.06 -11.25 -19.09
C ASP A 71 -22.48 -11.77 -19.34
N ASP A 72 -22.58 -13.05 -19.69
CA ASP A 72 -23.87 -13.69 -20.01
C ASP A 72 -24.82 -13.80 -18.79
N GLU A 73 -24.31 -13.64 -17.57
CA GLU A 73 -25.07 -13.72 -16.31
C GLU A 73 -25.56 -12.36 -15.81
N LEU A 74 -25.14 -11.25 -16.42
CA LEU A 74 -25.42 -9.90 -15.93
C LEU A 74 -26.92 -9.63 -15.80
N GLU A 75 -27.73 -9.97 -16.81
CA GLU A 75 -29.17 -9.71 -16.79
C GLU A 75 -29.87 -10.47 -15.66
N ASP A 76 -29.49 -11.74 -15.45
CA ASP A 76 -30.02 -12.55 -14.37
C ASP A 76 -29.58 -12.02 -13.00
N ASN A 77 -28.31 -11.65 -12.85
CA ASN A 77 -27.77 -11.03 -11.63
C ASN A 77 -28.49 -9.72 -11.28
N LEU A 78 -28.71 -8.84 -12.27
CA LEU A 78 -29.45 -7.59 -12.06
C LEU A 78 -30.90 -7.83 -11.63
N LYS A 79 -31.56 -8.84 -12.19
CA LYS A 79 -32.91 -9.23 -11.77
C LYS A 79 -32.94 -9.74 -10.34
N VAL A 80 -32.03 -10.63 -9.98
CA VAL A 80 -31.91 -11.15 -8.61
C VAL A 80 -31.63 -10.01 -7.64
N LEU A 81 -30.76 -9.05 -8.00
CA LEU A 81 -30.47 -7.88 -7.18
C LEU A 81 -31.72 -7.04 -6.93
N GLN A 82 -32.49 -6.73 -8.00
CA GLN A 82 -33.74 -5.96 -7.89
C GLN A 82 -34.77 -6.66 -7.00
N ASP A 83 -34.89 -7.98 -7.12
CA ASP A 83 -35.79 -8.78 -6.30
C ASP A 83 -35.37 -8.73 -4.81
N ARG A 84 -34.07 -8.89 -4.52
CA ARG A 84 -33.53 -8.81 -3.15
C ARG A 84 -33.73 -7.42 -2.53
N ILE A 85 -33.47 -6.36 -3.28
CA ILE A 85 -33.73 -4.99 -2.79
C ILE A 85 -35.23 -4.79 -2.53
N SER A 86 -36.11 -5.30 -3.40
CA SER A 86 -37.55 -5.21 -3.21
C SER A 86 -38.05 -6.02 -1.99
N GLU A 87 -37.46 -7.15 -1.70
CA GLU A 87 -37.71 -7.93 -0.48
C GLU A 87 -37.29 -7.14 0.75
N PHE A 88 -36.09 -6.57 0.74
CA PHE A 88 -35.57 -5.73 1.81
C PHE A 88 -36.49 -4.52 2.10
N GLU A 89 -36.92 -3.79 1.05
CA GLU A 89 -37.82 -2.65 1.20
C GLU A 89 -39.12 -3.03 1.89
N LYS A 90 -39.67 -4.20 1.58
CA LYS A 90 -40.91 -4.72 2.20
C LYS A 90 -40.67 -5.15 3.66
N GLU A 91 -39.56 -5.81 3.94
CA GLU A 91 -39.24 -6.33 5.28
C GLU A 91 -38.98 -5.20 6.28
N TYR A 92 -38.22 -4.19 5.87
CA TYR A 92 -37.79 -3.11 6.75
C TYR A 92 -38.65 -1.84 6.60
N ASN A 93 -39.61 -1.82 5.69
CA ASN A 93 -40.45 -0.65 5.35
C ASN A 93 -39.60 0.60 5.08
N GLU A 94 -38.44 0.40 4.42
CA GLU A 94 -37.49 1.45 4.06
C GLU A 94 -37.30 1.49 2.55
N LYS A 95 -37.18 2.70 1.98
CA LYS A 95 -36.93 2.89 0.56
C LYS A 95 -35.44 2.89 0.26
N VAL A 96 -35.08 2.19 -0.81
CA VAL A 96 -33.75 2.12 -1.34
C VAL A 96 -33.71 2.78 -2.73
N ILE A 97 -32.70 3.61 -2.98
CA ILE A 97 -32.46 4.12 -4.33
C ILE A 97 -31.42 3.22 -4.98
N LEU A 98 -31.86 2.44 -5.95
CA LEU A 98 -30.99 1.59 -6.77
C LEU A 98 -30.77 2.27 -8.11
N LYS A 99 -29.51 2.58 -8.44
CA LYS A 99 -29.12 3.07 -9.77
C LYS A 99 -28.20 2.03 -10.43
N ILE A 100 -28.43 1.77 -11.70
CA ILE A 100 -27.69 0.82 -12.52
C ILE A 100 -27.19 1.57 -13.74
N ASP A 101 -25.87 1.67 -13.91
CA ASP A 101 -25.26 2.28 -15.09
C ASP A 101 -24.42 1.25 -15.85
N SER A 102 -24.97 0.79 -16.99
CA SER A 102 -24.32 -0.20 -17.86
C SER A 102 -23.31 0.42 -18.84
N LYS A 103 -23.04 1.72 -18.76
CA LYS A 103 -22.15 2.44 -19.68
C LYS A 103 -20.75 2.70 -19.12
N VAL A 104 -20.43 2.17 -17.96
CA VAL A 104 -19.12 2.36 -17.36
C VAL A 104 -18.09 1.59 -18.16
N LYS A 105 -17.38 2.29 -19.02
CA LYS A 105 -16.22 1.74 -19.71
C LYS A 105 -15.09 1.60 -18.68
N THR A 106 -14.40 0.49 -18.73
CA THR A 106 -13.19 0.18 -17.90
C THR A 106 -12.20 1.36 -17.82
N LYS A 107 -12.24 2.29 -18.78
CA LYS A 107 -11.38 3.47 -18.81
C LYS A 107 -11.73 4.55 -17.77
N ASP A 108 -12.97 4.68 -17.37
CA ASP A 108 -13.38 5.81 -16.52
C ASP A 108 -13.16 5.50 -15.03
N TRP A 109 -13.49 4.30 -14.58
CA TRP A 109 -13.21 3.87 -13.21
C TRP A 109 -11.72 3.68 -12.93
N ALA A 110 -10.99 3.02 -13.84
CA ALA A 110 -9.54 2.80 -13.72
C ALA A 110 -8.73 4.12 -13.66
N ASN A 111 -9.34 5.26 -13.94
CA ASN A 111 -8.67 6.56 -13.98
C ASN A 111 -9.16 7.55 -12.92
N GLU A 112 -10.33 7.35 -12.29
CA GLU A 112 -10.84 8.26 -11.25
C GLU A 112 -9.89 8.35 -10.06
N TRP A 113 -9.40 7.23 -9.53
CA TRP A 113 -8.45 7.18 -8.43
C TRP A 113 -7.11 7.85 -8.78
N LYS A 114 -6.71 7.88 -10.06
CA LYS A 114 -5.49 8.55 -10.52
C LYS A 114 -5.49 10.04 -10.25
N LYS A 115 -6.66 10.68 -10.19
CA LYS A 115 -6.81 12.10 -9.90
C LYS A 115 -6.32 12.47 -8.50
N TYR A 116 -6.36 11.52 -7.57
CA TYR A 116 -5.97 11.71 -6.17
C TYR A 116 -4.49 11.43 -5.92
N TYR A 117 -3.80 10.78 -6.87
CA TYR A 117 -2.37 10.53 -6.78
C TYR A 117 -1.59 11.68 -7.42
N LYS A 118 -1.02 12.51 -6.58
CA LYS A 118 -0.18 13.65 -6.99
C LYS A 118 1.27 13.44 -6.56
N PRO A 119 2.24 14.07 -7.26
CA PRO A 119 3.62 14.04 -6.82
C PRO A 119 3.72 14.46 -5.35
N THR A 120 4.28 13.59 -4.53
CA THR A 120 4.31 13.76 -3.08
C THR A 120 5.76 13.71 -2.59
N LYS A 121 6.13 14.67 -1.76
CA LYS A 121 7.44 14.69 -1.11
C LYS A 121 7.44 13.75 0.09
N VAL A 122 8.44 12.88 0.16
CA VAL A 122 8.67 11.97 1.28
C VAL A 122 10.10 12.13 1.76
N GLY A 123 10.26 12.20 3.08
CA GLY A 123 11.55 12.46 3.68
C GLY A 123 12.12 13.82 3.28
N LYS A 124 13.43 13.88 3.12
CA LYS A 124 14.14 15.10 2.79
C LYS A 124 14.18 15.38 1.29
N ASN A 125 14.47 14.36 0.49
CA ASN A 125 14.79 14.52 -0.93
C ASN A 125 13.89 13.71 -1.87
N PHE A 126 13.18 12.68 -1.42
CA PHE A 126 12.37 11.88 -2.31
C PHE A 126 11.12 12.60 -2.78
N ILE A 127 10.86 12.49 -4.07
CA ILE A 127 9.58 12.83 -4.71
C ILE A 127 9.01 11.56 -5.32
N ILE A 128 7.88 11.11 -4.81
CA ILE A 128 7.14 9.97 -5.35
C ILE A 128 6.14 10.52 -6.35
N LYS A 129 6.26 10.10 -7.59
CA LYS A 129 5.48 10.62 -8.71
C LYS A 129 4.80 9.47 -9.46
N PRO A 130 3.47 9.50 -9.64
CA PRO A 130 2.80 8.58 -10.54
C PRO A 130 3.17 8.85 -12.01
N THR A 131 3.08 7.83 -12.86
CA THR A 131 3.50 7.88 -14.28
C THR A 131 2.80 8.95 -15.09
N TRP A 132 1.54 9.29 -14.77
CA TRP A 132 0.70 10.24 -15.51
C TRP A 132 0.82 11.69 -15.05
N GLU A 133 1.61 11.99 -14.03
CA GLU A 133 1.85 13.34 -13.54
C GLU A 133 3.20 13.86 -14.03
N GLU A 134 3.27 15.17 -14.27
CA GLU A 134 4.53 15.85 -14.55
C GLU A 134 5.07 16.51 -13.29
N TYR A 135 6.36 16.46 -13.09
CA TYR A 135 7.03 17.13 -11.97
C TYR A 135 8.42 17.59 -12.37
N ASN A 136 8.75 18.85 -12.08
CA ASN A 136 10.06 19.41 -12.30
C ASN A 136 10.88 19.31 -11.01
N LEU A 137 11.91 18.46 -11.02
CA LEU A 137 12.79 18.26 -9.87
C LEU A 137 13.53 19.54 -9.51
N SER A 138 13.57 19.85 -8.22
CA SER A 138 14.48 20.85 -7.65
C SER A 138 15.87 20.24 -7.42
N GLU A 139 16.84 21.10 -7.12
CA GLU A 139 18.19 20.67 -6.77
C GLU A 139 18.17 19.76 -5.54
N ASN A 140 18.84 18.59 -5.62
CA ASN A 140 18.90 17.52 -4.62
C ASN A 140 17.65 16.66 -4.46
N GLU A 141 16.60 16.88 -5.22
CA GLU A 141 15.45 15.97 -5.19
C GLU A 141 15.73 14.69 -5.99
N VAL A 142 15.21 13.57 -5.46
CA VAL A 142 15.35 12.23 -6.01
C VAL A 142 13.98 11.70 -6.38
N MET A 143 13.70 11.57 -7.67
CA MET A 143 12.39 11.10 -8.12
C MET A 143 12.31 9.59 -8.15
N ILE A 144 11.25 9.06 -7.55
CA ILE A 144 10.78 7.69 -7.71
C ILE A 144 9.47 7.75 -8.48
N GLU A 145 9.50 7.27 -9.71
CA GLU A 145 8.30 7.16 -10.54
C GLU A 145 7.65 5.81 -10.29
N LEU A 146 6.35 5.79 -9.98
CA LEU A 146 5.60 4.58 -9.70
C LEU A 146 4.35 4.50 -10.57
N ASP A 147 4.01 3.30 -10.99
CA ASP A 147 2.63 2.97 -11.34
C ASP A 147 1.99 2.35 -10.10
N PRO A 148 1.10 3.08 -9.41
CA PRO A 148 0.39 2.55 -8.25
C PRO A 148 -0.63 1.51 -8.74
N GLY A 149 -0.15 0.30 -9.00
CA GLY A 149 -0.96 -0.86 -9.34
C GLY A 149 -1.59 -1.49 -8.09
N MET A 150 -1.88 -2.79 -8.16
CA MET A 150 -2.47 -3.56 -7.06
C MET A 150 -1.45 -3.98 -5.98
N ALA A 151 -0.15 -3.71 -6.16
CA ALA A 151 0.87 -4.05 -5.19
C ALA A 151 0.94 -3.04 -4.05
N PHE A 152 1.17 -3.53 -2.82
CA PHE A 152 1.36 -2.69 -1.64
C PHE A 152 2.61 -1.80 -1.76
N GLY A 153 2.57 -0.61 -1.14
CA GLY A 153 3.73 0.31 -1.12
C GLY A 153 3.65 1.43 -2.15
N THR A 154 2.53 2.16 -2.20
CA THR A 154 2.34 3.33 -3.08
C THR A 154 3.18 4.56 -2.69
N GLY A 155 3.93 4.45 -1.59
CA GLY A 155 4.86 5.48 -1.13
C GLY A 155 4.30 6.49 -0.16
N THR A 156 3.00 6.67 -0.11
CA THR A 156 2.34 7.66 0.77
C THR A 156 1.99 7.11 2.15
N HIS A 157 2.02 5.79 2.34
CA HIS A 157 1.79 5.17 3.63
C HIS A 157 2.92 5.48 4.61
N GLU A 158 2.61 5.73 5.88
CA GLU A 158 3.55 6.14 6.92
C GLU A 158 4.75 5.19 7.04
N THR A 159 4.52 3.89 6.97
CA THR A 159 5.59 2.88 7.09
C THR A 159 6.59 2.96 5.95
N THR A 160 6.11 3.22 4.72
CA THR A 160 6.97 3.39 3.54
C THR A 160 7.76 4.69 3.63
N ALA A 161 7.10 5.77 4.05
CA ALA A 161 7.76 7.05 4.26
C ALA A 161 8.89 6.94 5.29
N LEU A 162 8.64 6.30 6.43
CA LEU A 162 9.65 6.06 7.47
C LEU A 162 10.84 5.24 6.95
N CYS A 163 10.63 4.23 6.09
CA CYS A 163 11.73 3.47 5.49
C CYS A 163 12.55 4.31 4.52
N LEU A 164 11.90 5.11 3.66
CA LEU A 164 12.58 6.00 2.73
C LEU A 164 13.41 7.05 3.48
N GLU A 165 12.85 7.66 4.53
CA GLU A 165 13.58 8.57 5.42
C GLU A 165 14.78 7.91 6.11
N ALA A 166 14.64 6.63 6.48
CA ALA A 166 15.73 5.86 7.06
C ALA A 166 16.85 5.60 6.03
N LEU A 167 16.49 5.26 4.79
CA LEU A 167 17.44 5.05 3.69
C LEU A 167 18.24 6.33 3.37
N GLU A 168 17.61 7.52 3.44
CA GLU A 168 18.29 8.82 3.24
C GLU A 168 19.39 9.11 4.28
N LYS A 169 19.32 8.49 5.47
CA LYS A 169 20.29 8.69 6.57
C LYS A 169 21.53 7.80 6.41
N ILE A 170 21.49 6.83 5.51
CA ILE A 170 22.53 5.84 5.33
C ILE A 170 23.33 6.13 4.07
N ASP A 171 24.63 6.09 4.15
CA ASP A 171 25.48 6.10 2.95
C ASP A 171 25.36 4.76 2.21
N LEU A 172 24.58 4.79 1.13
CA LEU A 172 24.32 3.63 0.28
C LEU A 172 25.28 3.48 -0.89
N LYS A 173 26.20 4.43 -1.06
CA LYS A 173 27.15 4.38 -2.17
C LYS A 173 27.93 3.06 -2.18
N ASP A 174 27.90 2.37 -3.31
CA ASP A 174 28.56 1.09 -3.55
C ASP A 174 28.08 -0.07 -2.65
N LYS A 175 26.97 0.07 -1.94
CA LYS A 175 26.40 -0.94 -1.03
C LYS A 175 25.50 -1.91 -1.75
N THR A 176 25.47 -3.15 -1.28
CA THR A 176 24.44 -4.15 -1.62
C THR A 176 23.31 -4.03 -0.61
N VAL A 177 22.08 -3.93 -1.13
CA VAL A 177 20.86 -3.82 -0.32
C VAL A 177 19.95 -5.02 -0.58
N PHE A 178 19.35 -5.57 0.47
CA PHE A 178 18.25 -6.53 0.34
C PHE A 178 16.94 -5.85 0.74
N ASP A 179 15.90 -6.06 -0.06
CA ASP A 179 14.55 -5.56 0.17
C ASP A 179 13.61 -6.76 0.35
N ILE A 180 13.18 -6.98 1.60
CA ILE A 180 12.40 -8.16 1.99
C ILE A 180 10.92 -7.81 2.12
N GLY A 181 10.09 -8.41 1.27
CA GLY A 181 8.70 -8.00 1.07
C GLY A 181 8.64 -6.74 0.22
N SER A 182 9.19 -6.81 -1.00
CA SER A 182 9.43 -5.62 -1.83
C SER A 182 8.16 -4.92 -2.32
N GLY A 183 7.05 -5.66 -2.48
CA GLY A 183 5.77 -5.13 -2.95
C GLY A 183 5.91 -4.36 -4.26
N SER A 184 5.65 -3.07 -4.25
CA SER A 184 5.86 -2.19 -5.41
C SER A 184 7.32 -1.98 -5.81
N GLY A 185 8.29 -2.40 -4.98
CA GLY A 185 9.71 -2.16 -5.19
C GLY A 185 10.17 -0.73 -4.88
N ILE A 186 9.34 0.09 -4.25
CA ILE A 186 9.67 1.51 -3.98
C ILE A 186 10.94 1.67 -3.14
N LEU A 187 11.17 0.81 -2.15
CA LEU A 187 12.36 0.85 -1.30
C LEU A 187 13.59 0.40 -2.07
N SER A 188 13.46 -0.61 -2.92
CA SER A 188 14.49 -1.05 -3.86
C SER A 188 14.92 0.07 -4.81
N VAL A 189 13.95 0.71 -5.46
CA VAL A 189 14.19 1.85 -6.37
C VAL A 189 14.82 3.01 -5.58
N GLY A 190 14.29 3.34 -4.41
CA GLY A 190 14.82 4.38 -3.54
C GLY A 190 16.29 4.16 -3.19
N ALA A 191 16.64 2.95 -2.76
CA ALA A 191 18.01 2.57 -2.43
C ALA A 191 18.96 2.73 -3.65
N LEU A 192 18.53 2.29 -4.84
CA LEU A 192 19.32 2.40 -6.08
C LEU A 192 19.50 3.87 -6.51
N LYS A 193 18.49 4.70 -6.34
CA LYS A 193 18.55 6.15 -6.62
C LYS A 193 19.47 6.89 -5.65
N LEU A 194 19.61 6.41 -4.41
CA LEU A 194 20.58 6.93 -3.42
C LEU A 194 22.00 6.40 -3.63
N GLY A 195 22.26 5.61 -4.67
CA GLY A 195 23.60 5.17 -5.04
C GLY A 195 23.97 3.75 -4.64
N ALA A 196 23.02 2.94 -4.17
CA ALA A 196 23.26 1.52 -3.95
C ALA A 196 23.80 0.88 -5.23
N LYS A 197 24.80 -0.01 -5.07
CA LYS A 197 25.41 -0.72 -6.17
C LYS A 197 24.43 -1.70 -6.81
N GLN A 198 23.74 -2.44 -5.96
CA GLN A 198 22.83 -3.52 -6.35
C GLN A 198 21.77 -3.71 -5.27
N VAL A 199 20.58 -4.08 -5.70
CA VAL A 199 19.51 -4.54 -4.80
C VAL A 199 19.14 -5.98 -5.15
N GLU A 200 18.95 -6.83 -4.14
CA GLU A 200 18.23 -8.09 -4.26
C GLU A 200 16.89 -7.94 -3.51
N ALA A 201 15.79 -8.06 -4.23
CA ALA A 201 14.44 -7.93 -3.72
C ALA A 201 13.76 -9.29 -3.64
N VAL A 202 12.99 -9.53 -2.62
CA VAL A 202 12.22 -10.78 -2.46
C VAL A 202 10.79 -10.46 -2.10
N ASP A 203 9.84 -11.10 -2.76
CA ASP A 203 8.43 -11.05 -2.37
C ASP A 203 7.80 -12.43 -2.47
N ILE A 204 6.87 -12.72 -1.56
CA ILE A 204 6.10 -13.97 -1.54
C ILE A 204 4.94 -13.92 -2.55
N ASP A 205 4.49 -12.70 -2.91
CA ASP A 205 3.44 -12.48 -3.90
C ASP A 205 4.04 -12.24 -5.27
N ILE A 206 3.61 -13.04 -6.26
CA ILE A 206 4.04 -12.88 -7.64
C ILE A 206 3.70 -11.49 -8.21
N LEU A 207 2.58 -10.89 -7.77
CA LEU A 207 2.20 -9.53 -8.18
C LEU A 207 3.19 -8.49 -7.63
N GLY A 208 3.73 -8.71 -6.43
CA GLY A 208 4.80 -7.88 -5.87
C GLY A 208 6.10 -7.99 -6.67
N VAL A 209 6.45 -9.20 -7.09
CA VAL A 209 7.63 -9.45 -7.95
C VAL A 209 7.48 -8.71 -9.28
N GLU A 210 6.33 -8.83 -9.94
CA GLU A 210 6.04 -8.18 -11.22
C GLU A 210 6.06 -6.65 -11.07
N ALA A 211 5.40 -6.11 -10.05
CA ALA A 211 5.38 -4.68 -9.77
C ALA A 211 6.79 -4.11 -9.50
N THR A 212 7.60 -4.83 -8.71
CA THR A 212 9.00 -4.45 -8.46
C THR A 212 9.80 -4.36 -9.76
N LEU A 213 9.67 -5.36 -10.65
CA LEU A 213 10.36 -5.37 -11.95
C LEU A 213 9.90 -4.23 -12.86
N ASP A 214 8.61 -3.95 -12.91
CA ASP A 214 8.08 -2.92 -13.78
C ASP A 214 8.44 -1.52 -13.27
N ASN A 215 8.37 -1.28 -11.97
CA ASN A 215 8.81 -0.02 -11.38
C ASN A 215 10.34 0.16 -11.47
N ALA A 216 11.13 -0.91 -11.43
CA ALA A 216 12.57 -0.83 -11.69
C ALA A 216 12.88 -0.35 -13.13
N LYS A 217 12.18 -0.91 -14.13
CA LYS A 217 12.28 -0.48 -15.53
C LYS A 217 11.86 0.98 -15.70
N LEU A 218 10.75 1.36 -15.11
CA LEU A 218 10.22 2.72 -15.15
C LEU A 218 11.23 3.74 -14.63
N ASN A 219 11.98 3.37 -13.60
CA ASN A 219 13.01 4.21 -12.98
C ASN A 219 14.41 4.04 -13.60
N LYS A 220 14.57 3.18 -14.63
CA LYS A 220 15.84 2.89 -15.35
C LYS A 220 16.92 2.37 -14.40
N VAL A 221 16.54 1.44 -13.53
CA VAL A 221 17.44 0.78 -12.56
C VAL A 221 17.37 -0.75 -12.64
N GLU A 222 16.69 -1.30 -13.64
CA GLU A 222 16.45 -2.72 -13.85
C GLU A 222 17.75 -3.54 -14.00
N ASP A 223 18.83 -2.94 -14.42
CA ASP A 223 20.15 -3.56 -14.56
C ASP A 223 20.87 -3.78 -13.21
N ARG A 224 20.36 -3.17 -12.14
CA ARG A 224 20.96 -3.22 -10.81
C ARG A 224 20.06 -3.87 -9.75
N ILE A 225 18.95 -4.47 -10.17
CA ILE A 225 18.02 -5.17 -9.28
C ILE A 225 17.86 -6.62 -9.72
N ILE A 226 17.86 -7.52 -8.73
CA ILE A 226 17.50 -8.92 -8.92
C ILE A 226 16.27 -9.16 -8.06
N VAL A 227 15.19 -9.67 -8.64
CA VAL A 227 13.94 -9.91 -7.93
C VAL A 227 13.65 -11.39 -7.87
N HIS A 228 13.34 -11.89 -6.68
CA HIS A 228 13.05 -13.30 -6.40
C HIS A 228 11.62 -13.46 -5.93
N HIS A 229 10.93 -14.48 -6.44
CA HIS A 229 9.70 -14.96 -5.84
C HIS A 229 10.04 -15.98 -4.74
N GLY A 230 9.75 -15.68 -3.48
CA GLY A 230 10.12 -16.55 -2.34
C GLY A 230 9.70 -16.00 -0.97
N ASP A 231 9.80 -16.81 0.07
CA ASP A 231 9.52 -16.41 1.46
C ASP A 231 10.79 -15.87 2.12
N LEU A 232 10.73 -14.62 2.59
CA LEU A 232 11.81 -13.93 3.32
C LEU A 232 13.18 -14.06 2.61
N CYS A 233 14.15 -14.72 3.27
CA CYS A 233 15.52 -14.83 2.78
C CYS A 233 15.83 -16.16 2.06
N GLU A 234 14.86 -17.02 1.78
CA GLU A 234 15.12 -18.39 1.25
C GLU A 234 15.89 -18.42 -0.07
N LYS A 235 15.72 -17.40 -0.90
CA LYS A 235 16.36 -17.30 -2.22
C LYS A 235 17.70 -16.57 -2.21
N LEU A 236 18.02 -15.94 -1.08
CA LEU A 236 19.26 -15.16 -0.96
C LEU A 236 20.45 -16.07 -0.68
N THR A 237 21.57 -15.83 -1.36
CA THR A 237 22.79 -16.64 -1.26
C THR A 237 24.02 -15.84 -0.79
N SER A 238 23.87 -14.52 -0.65
CA SER A 238 24.94 -13.59 -0.28
C SER A 238 24.62 -12.83 0.99
N LYS A 239 25.45 -11.83 1.32
CA LYS A 239 25.20 -10.93 2.44
C LYS A 239 25.14 -9.50 1.96
N ALA A 240 24.13 -8.76 2.48
CA ALA A 240 23.96 -7.35 2.22
C ALA A 240 24.69 -6.46 3.23
N ASP A 241 24.99 -5.25 2.81
CA ASP A 241 25.41 -4.15 3.69
C ASP A 241 24.22 -3.55 4.43
N VAL A 242 23.06 -3.52 3.76
CA VAL A 242 21.79 -3.01 4.30
C VAL A 242 20.68 -4.00 3.97
N ILE A 243 19.83 -4.28 4.94
CA ILE A 243 18.55 -5.00 4.73
C ILE A 243 17.43 -4.05 5.12
N VAL A 244 16.47 -3.86 4.23
CA VAL A 244 15.23 -3.14 4.51
C VAL A 244 14.05 -4.09 4.41
N ALA A 245 13.08 -3.97 5.33
CA ALA A 245 11.86 -4.76 5.34
C ALA A 245 10.70 -3.90 5.87
N ASN A 246 9.67 -3.71 5.06
CA ASN A 246 8.43 -3.04 5.46
C ASN A 246 7.29 -4.06 5.46
N ILE A 247 7.27 -4.90 6.49
CA ILE A 247 6.35 -6.04 6.62
C ILE A 247 5.79 -6.11 8.04
N LEU A 248 4.78 -6.96 8.26
CA LEU A 248 4.13 -7.08 9.57
C LEU A 248 5.10 -7.49 10.67
N ALA A 249 4.96 -6.92 11.87
CA ALA A 249 5.86 -7.09 13.00
C ALA A 249 6.16 -8.56 13.35
N HIS A 250 5.16 -9.45 13.32
CA HIS A 250 5.38 -10.88 13.63
C HIS A 250 6.21 -11.59 12.54
N ILE A 251 6.18 -11.12 11.30
CA ILE A 251 7.02 -11.62 10.22
C ILE A 251 8.44 -11.06 10.36
N LEU A 252 8.58 -9.78 10.78
CA LEU A 252 9.90 -9.22 11.12
C LEU A 252 10.60 -10.03 12.22
N VAL A 253 9.87 -10.41 13.28
CA VAL A 253 10.43 -11.25 14.35
C VAL A 253 10.95 -12.58 13.81
N LYS A 254 10.18 -13.23 12.91
CA LYS A 254 10.61 -14.46 12.22
C LYS A 254 11.84 -14.22 11.34
N LEU A 255 11.87 -13.13 10.57
CA LEU A 255 13.02 -12.75 9.74
C LEU A 255 14.29 -12.57 10.58
N LEU A 256 14.17 -11.90 11.74
CA LEU A 256 15.30 -11.58 12.59
C LEU A 256 16.01 -12.82 13.19
N ASP A 257 15.33 -13.94 13.35
CA ASP A 257 15.95 -15.19 13.81
C ASP A 257 17.00 -15.73 12.84
N ASP A 258 16.87 -15.46 11.55
CA ASP A 258 17.81 -15.92 10.52
C ASP A 258 18.63 -14.80 9.85
N ILE A 259 18.31 -13.55 10.07
CA ILE A 259 18.87 -12.39 9.36
C ILE A 259 20.40 -12.30 9.45
N SER A 260 20.99 -12.81 10.53
CA SER A 260 22.44 -12.83 10.72
C SER A 260 23.20 -13.61 9.63
N LYS A 261 22.53 -14.50 8.91
CA LYS A 261 23.11 -15.24 7.79
C LYS A 261 23.27 -14.38 6.54
N PHE A 262 22.43 -13.33 6.41
CA PHE A 262 22.25 -12.55 5.20
C PHE A 262 22.71 -11.09 5.33
N ILE A 263 23.06 -10.63 6.52
CA ILE A 263 23.60 -9.30 6.74
C ILE A 263 25.09 -9.37 7.10
N LYS A 264 25.89 -8.44 6.59
CA LYS A 264 27.31 -8.33 6.93
C LYS A 264 27.49 -7.89 8.37
N THR A 265 28.68 -8.09 8.93
CA THR A 265 29.11 -7.45 10.19
C THR A 265 29.07 -5.93 10.01
N ASP A 266 28.61 -5.20 11.01
CA ASP A 266 28.31 -3.76 10.96
C ASP A 266 27.26 -3.35 9.91
N GLY A 267 26.59 -4.32 9.27
CA GLY A 267 25.47 -4.07 8.35
C GLY A 267 24.28 -3.47 9.08
N ILE A 268 23.49 -2.70 8.34
CA ILE A 268 22.34 -1.96 8.84
C ILE A 268 21.05 -2.70 8.49
N PHE A 269 20.17 -2.84 9.46
CA PHE A 269 18.80 -3.30 9.29
C PHE A 269 17.83 -2.14 9.47
N ILE A 270 16.88 -2.00 8.54
CA ILE A 270 15.75 -1.07 8.61
C ILE A 270 14.49 -1.92 8.61
N GLY A 271 13.70 -1.84 9.69
CA GLY A 271 12.44 -2.56 9.80
C GLY A 271 11.27 -1.62 10.05
N SER A 272 10.18 -1.74 9.28
CA SER A 272 8.93 -0.99 9.46
C SER A 272 7.72 -1.90 9.19
N GLY A 273 6.50 -1.34 9.21
CA GLY A 273 5.27 -2.15 9.25
C GLY A 273 4.94 -2.61 10.67
N ILE A 274 5.49 -1.90 11.65
CA ILE A 274 5.38 -2.21 13.08
C ILE A 274 4.37 -1.23 13.69
N ILE A 275 3.25 -1.72 14.23
CA ILE A 275 2.38 -0.91 15.07
C ILE A 275 3.03 -0.74 16.48
N GLU A 276 2.78 0.39 17.14
CA GLU A 276 3.44 0.72 18.43
C GLU A 276 3.32 -0.41 19.46
N GLU A 277 2.16 -1.07 19.56
CA GLU A 277 1.94 -2.17 20.52
C GLU A 277 2.83 -3.40 20.26
N LYS A 278 3.36 -3.52 19.03
CA LYS A 278 4.24 -4.62 18.61
C LYS A 278 5.73 -4.25 18.58
N TYR A 279 6.05 -3.01 18.88
CA TYR A 279 7.44 -2.55 18.87
C TYR A 279 8.34 -3.36 19.80
N LEU A 280 7.90 -3.64 21.03
CA LEU A 280 8.68 -4.40 22.02
C LEU A 280 9.00 -5.83 21.56
N ASP A 281 8.14 -6.47 20.79
CA ASP A 281 8.40 -7.80 20.23
C ASP A 281 9.59 -7.75 19.26
N VAL A 282 9.63 -6.73 18.40
CA VAL A 282 10.70 -6.52 17.41
C VAL A 282 12.00 -6.08 18.10
N GLU A 283 11.93 -5.17 19.07
CA GLU A 283 13.08 -4.75 19.86
C GLU A 283 13.78 -5.93 20.54
N ASN A 284 13.01 -6.78 21.21
CA ASN A 284 13.55 -7.98 21.88
C ASN A 284 14.18 -8.94 20.87
N ALA A 285 13.58 -9.12 19.70
CA ALA A 285 14.14 -9.97 18.65
C ALA A 285 15.47 -9.39 18.11
N LEU A 286 15.57 -8.09 17.90
CA LEU A 286 16.81 -7.42 17.50
C LEU A 286 17.93 -7.63 18.55
N LEU A 287 17.64 -7.35 19.80
CA LEU A 287 18.61 -7.50 20.90
C LEU A 287 19.08 -8.95 21.07
N LYS A 288 18.16 -9.91 21.01
CA LYS A 288 18.44 -11.36 21.04
C LYS A 288 19.39 -11.79 19.91
N ASN A 289 19.30 -11.16 18.74
CA ASN A 289 20.07 -11.49 17.55
C ASN A 289 21.32 -10.59 17.36
N ASN A 290 21.83 -9.99 18.44
CA ASN A 290 23.05 -9.17 18.48
C ASN A 290 22.97 -7.90 17.62
N PHE A 291 21.82 -7.26 17.55
CA PHE A 291 21.70 -5.93 16.95
C PHE A 291 21.75 -4.85 18.03
N GLU A 292 22.26 -3.70 17.65
CA GLU A 292 22.19 -2.45 18.39
C GLU A 292 21.20 -1.54 17.71
N ILE A 293 20.19 -1.10 18.43
CA ILE A 293 19.22 -0.14 17.92
C ILE A 293 19.88 1.22 17.90
N LEU A 294 19.97 1.81 16.71
CA LEU A 294 20.57 3.13 16.49
C LEU A 294 19.53 4.22 16.59
N GLU A 295 18.34 3.97 16.02
CA GLU A 295 17.27 4.96 15.94
C GLU A 295 15.91 4.26 15.89
N VAL A 296 14.90 4.90 16.48
CA VAL A 296 13.50 4.48 16.42
C VAL A 296 12.68 5.69 16.01
N ASN A 297 12.11 5.63 14.82
CA ASN A 297 11.27 6.68 14.28
C ASN A 297 9.79 6.29 14.37
N ARG A 298 8.95 7.24 14.70
CA ARG A 298 7.51 7.06 14.86
C ARG A 298 6.75 8.05 13.99
N ASN A 299 5.69 7.58 13.37
CA ASN A 299 4.74 8.42 12.66
C ASN A 299 3.34 7.84 12.89
N LYS A 300 2.49 8.58 13.62
CA LYS A 300 1.22 8.08 14.18
C LYS A 300 1.46 6.78 14.96
N ASP A 301 0.72 5.73 14.67
CA ASP A 301 0.82 4.41 15.33
C ASP A 301 1.91 3.51 14.75
N TRP A 302 2.68 4.01 13.78
CA TRP A 302 3.69 3.22 13.07
C TRP A 302 5.10 3.52 13.52
N VAL A 303 5.90 2.46 13.59
CA VAL A 303 7.28 2.49 14.03
C VAL A 303 8.21 1.97 12.92
N CYS A 304 9.34 2.64 12.78
CA CYS A 304 10.49 2.17 11.99
C CYS A 304 11.73 2.12 12.88
N VAL A 305 12.45 1.02 12.83
CA VAL A 305 13.71 0.82 13.56
C VAL A 305 14.89 0.81 12.60
N ILE A 306 15.97 1.47 12.98
CA ILE A 306 17.28 1.36 12.35
C ILE A 306 18.20 0.69 13.35
N ALA A 307 18.76 -0.45 12.99
CA ALA A 307 19.62 -1.22 13.85
C ALA A 307 20.89 -1.66 13.13
N ARG A 308 21.98 -1.80 13.87
CA ARG A 308 23.29 -2.27 13.37
C ARG A 308 23.58 -3.65 13.92
N ARG A 309 24.04 -4.55 13.07
CA ARG A 309 24.55 -5.83 13.50
C ARG A 309 25.90 -5.65 14.23
N LYS A 310 25.97 -6.05 15.49
CA LYS A 310 27.22 -6.04 16.26
C LYS A 310 28.19 -7.13 15.81
N ASN A 311 29.48 -6.90 16.03
CA ASN A 311 30.46 -7.96 16.00
C ASN A 311 30.16 -8.96 17.12
N ALA A 312 30.25 -10.27 16.82
CA ALA A 312 30.10 -11.34 17.81
C ALA A 312 31.30 -11.36 18.76
#